data_3268fbc5c604523004f3c9c979311bf9
#
_entry.id   3268fbc5c604523004f3c9c979311bf9
#
_cell.length_a   1.000
_cell.length_b   1.000
_cell.length_c   1.000
_cell.angle_alpha   90.00
_cell.angle_beta   90.00
_cell.angle_gamma   90.00
#
_symmetry.space_group_name_H-M   'P 1'
#
loop_
_entity.id
_entity.type
_entity.pdbx_description
1 polymer ?
#
loop_
_entity_poly.entity_id
_entity_poly.type
_entity_poly.pdbx_seq_one_letter_code
_entity_poly.pdbx_strand_id
1 'polypeptide(L)'
;MPEPDSAREDCDAQCASCSGERVIRAAQLLSAPFRAPLILGARALAPVRADVRRSVRRSLGVPPEPPQRAERAGDPFLPPGGMARRVHGDLPSMVVGGLAALLLQTLHPLAMAGVADHSNYREDPIGRLRRTANFVGATTFGTVEQATQAIESVREVHQHVRGRAPDGRRYAASDPELLTWVHVAEVSSFLAAAERYGPSRIRPDERDRYFQETAVVARSLGARWVPETMDEVEAYFKRIRPELHDGPQAIEARKFLLRGVARSPSDRVVYVGIVAAALAIVPRWARDEMGIPAPPLMDNIMVVPFARAFCGALRWTLRP
;
A
#
# COMPACT_ATOMS: atom_id res chain seq x y z
N MET A 1 13.61 53.26 71.39
CA MET A 1 13.60 51.83 71.03
C MET A 1 13.49 51.80 69.50
N PRO A 2 14.49 51.24 68.84
CA PRO A 2 14.57 51.25 67.39
C PRO A 2 13.82 50.03 66.81
N GLU A 3 13.15 50.27 65.66
CA GLU A 3 12.62 49.21 64.74
C GLU A 3 13.78 48.47 64.13
N PRO A 4 13.67 47.12 63.99
CA PRO A 4 14.57 46.38 63.11
C PRO A 4 13.98 45.90 61.82
N ASP A 5 14.78 45.99 60.81
CA ASP A 5 14.98 44.96 59.77
C ASP A 5 14.06 44.88 58.59
N SER A 6 14.18 45.88 57.67
CA SER A 6 13.70 45.81 56.28
C SER A 6 14.77 45.34 55.26
N ALA A 7 15.98 45.00 55.72
CA ALA A 7 17.13 44.69 54.82
C ALA A 7 17.36 43.22 54.54
N ARG A 8 16.59 42.28 55.11
CA ARG A 8 16.77 40.84 54.89
C ARG A 8 15.86 40.19 53.84
N GLU A 9 14.71 40.82 53.56
CA GLU A 9 13.77 40.28 52.57
C GLU A 9 14.20 40.49 51.10
N ASP A 10 14.98 41.54 50.84
CA ASP A 10 15.43 41.83 49.46
C ASP A 10 16.59 40.97 48.97
N CYS A 11 17.31 40.27 49.86
CA CYS A 11 18.43 39.43 49.47
C CYS A 11 18.01 38.03 48.99
N ASP A 12 16.89 37.51 49.50
CA ASP A 12 16.40 36.16 49.14
C ASP A 12 15.63 36.17 47.81
N ALA A 13 14.98 37.27 47.44
CA ALA A 13 14.28 37.40 46.18
C ALA A 13 15.22 37.48 44.94
N GLN A 14 16.38 38.11 45.11
CA GLN A 14 17.39 38.22 44.05
C GLN A 14 18.17 36.92 43.83
N CYS A 15 18.33 36.08 44.84
CA CYS A 15 19.04 34.82 44.76
C CYS A 15 18.22 33.73 44.06
N ALA A 16 16.87 33.75 44.16
CA ALA A 16 15.97 32.81 43.50
C ALA A 16 15.86 33.07 41.98
N SER A 17 15.92 34.34 41.55
CA SER A 17 15.85 34.66 40.11
C SER A 17 17.14 34.28 39.35
N CYS A 18 18.31 34.45 39.99
CA CYS A 18 19.60 34.07 39.39
C CYS A 18 19.79 32.54 39.25
N SER A 19 19.14 31.76 40.13
CA SER A 19 19.23 30.27 40.04
C SER A 19 18.35 29.71 38.97
N GLY A 20 17.18 30.29 38.67
CA GLY A 20 16.25 29.86 37.64
C GLY A 20 16.80 30.08 36.23
N GLU A 21 17.40 31.25 35.97
CA GLU A 21 17.98 31.55 34.67
C GLU A 21 19.22 30.72 34.34
N ARG A 22 20.03 30.35 35.33
CA ARG A 22 21.20 29.46 35.11
C ARG A 22 20.77 28.04 34.80
N VAL A 23 19.69 27.53 35.38
CA VAL A 23 19.16 26.18 35.12
C VAL A 23 18.53 26.12 33.73
N ILE A 24 17.80 27.18 33.29
CA ILE A 24 17.20 27.25 31.98
C ILE A 24 18.27 27.36 30.86
N ARG A 25 19.33 28.14 31.07
CA ARG A 25 20.46 28.21 30.15
C ARG A 25 21.27 26.91 30.07
N ALA A 26 21.45 26.20 31.21
CA ALA A 26 22.10 24.89 31.21
C ALA A 26 21.29 23.83 30.47
N ALA A 27 19.96 23.83 30.60
CA ALA A 27 19.06 22.92 29.87
C ALA A 27 19.04 23.21 28.38
N GLN A 28 19.17 24.48 27.98
CA GLN A 28 19.25 24.85 26.55
C GLN A 28 20.60 24.54 25.89
N LEU A 29 21.69 24.54 26.64
CA LEU A 29 23.02 24.16 26.16
C LEU A 29 23.23 22.65 26.05
N LEU A 30 22.49 21.84 26.82
CA LEU A 30 22.51 20.36 26.72
C LEU A 30 21.64 19.80 25.59
N SER A 31 20.73 20.59 25.03
CA SER A 31 19.89 20.15 23.91
C SER A 31 20.49 20.46 22.50
N ALA A 32 21.48 21.32 22.42
CA ALA A 32 22.08 21.74 21.15
C ALA A 32 23.02 20.70 20.49
N PRO A 33 23.86 19.92 21.20
CA PRO A 33 24.80 19.02 20.55
C PRO A 33 24.19 17.73 20.01
N PHE A 34 22.97 17.32 20.47
CA PHE A 34 22.31 16.11 19.97
C PHE A 34 21.53 16.31 18.66
N ARG A 35 21.18 17.53 18.28
CA ARG A 35 20.52 17.82 17.00
C ARG A 35 21.47 18.00 15.82
N ALA A 36 22.68 18.48 16.06
CA ALA A 36 23.66 18.72 15.02
C ALA A 36 24.14 17.46 14.29
N PRO A 37 24.47 16.32 14.94
CA PRO A 37 24.90 15.11 14.24
C PRO A 37 23.76 14.44 13.47
N LEU A 38 22.49 14.56 13.91
CA LEU A 38 21.33 14.06 13.15
C LEU A 38 21.11 14.85 11.87
N ILE A 39 21.32 16.16 11.87
CA ILE A 39 21.18 17.02 10.69
C ILE A 39 22.35 16.81 9.71
N LEU A 40 23.57 16.64 10.20
CA LEU A 40 24.74 16.31 9.37
C LEU A 40 24.59 14.91 8.74
N GLY A 41 24.14 13.92 9.49
CA GLY A 41 23.84 12.57 8.99
C GLY A 41 22.76 12.57 7.92
N ALA A 42 21.69 13.36 8.11
CA ALA A 42 20.62 13.50 7.13
C ALA A 42 21.08 14.15 5.80
N ARG A 43 21.98 15.13 5.87
CA ARG A 43 22.58 15.76 4.67
C ARG A 43 23.57 14.85 3.95
N ALA A 44 24.37 14.08 4.68
CA ALA A 44 25.30 13.11 4.09
C ALA A 44 24.58 11.95 3.38
N LEU A 45 23.38 11.59 3.84
CA LEU A 45 22.54 10.54 3.23
C LEU A 45 21.61 11.07 2.10
N ALA A 46 21.55 12.38 1.88
CA ALA A 46 20.70 12.97 0.85
C ALA A 46 20.94 12.42 -0.57
N PRO A 47 22.19 12.27 -1.07
CA PRO A 47 22.43 11.70 -2.39
C PRO A 47 22.01 10.23 -2.47
N VAL A 48 22.33 9.42 -1.45
CA VAL A 48 21.93 8.01 -1.37
C VAL A 48 20.39 7.90 -1.37
N ARG A 49 19.72 8.72 -0.57
CA ARG A 49 18.28 8.82 -0.53
C ARG A 49 17.69 9.17 -1.90
N ALA A 50 18.27 10.12 -2.62
CA ALA A 50 17.83 10.52 -3.95
C ALA A 50 18.01 9.38 -4.97
N ASP A 51 19.12 8.63 -4.89
CA ASP A 51 19.37 7.48 -5.76
C ASP A 51 18.40 6.34 -5.50
N VAL A 52 18.20 5.97 -4.24
CA VAL A 52 17.23 4.95 -3.84
C VAL A 52 15.82 5.36 -4.28
N ARG A 53 15.42 6.62 -4.06
CA ARG A 53 14.14 7.15 -4.52
C ARG A 53 13.96 7.03 -6.03
N ARG A 54 14.98 7.37 -6.82
CA ARG A 54 14.96 7.22 -8.29
C ARG A 54 14.86 5.76 -8.70
N SER A 55 15.60 4.87 -8.05
CA SER A 55 15.58 3.44 -8.34
C SER A 55 14.21 2.84 -8.03
N VAL A 56 13.67 3.07 -6.84
CA VAL A 56 12.34 2.60 -6.43
C VAL A 56 11.25 3.10 -7.38
N ARG A 57 11.25 4.39 -7.71
CA ARG A 57 10.26 4.95 -8.64
C ARG A 57 10.35 4.34 -10.04
N ARG A 58 11.57 4.14 -10.56
CA ARG A 58 11.78 3.48 -11.86
C ARG A 58 11.29 2.03 -11.85
N SER A 59 11.63 1.28 -10.80
CA SER A 59 11.23 -0.13 -10.66
C SER A 59 9.72 -0.31 -10.53
N LEU A 60 9.02 0.68 -9.96
CA LEU A 60 7.57 0.68 -9.79
C LEU A 60 6.82 1.36 -10.95
N GLY A 61 7.53 1.90 -11.94
CA GLY A 61 6.91 2.66 -13.02
C GLY A 61 6.24 3.96 -12.58
N VAL A 62 6.54 4.45 -11.37
CA VAL A 62 6.00 5.70 -10.82
C VAL A 62 6.73 6.88 -11.47
N PRO A 63 6.02 7.92 -11.96
CA PRO A 63 6.64 9.11 -12.53
C PRO A 63 7.69 9.74 -11.60
N PRO A 64 8.75 10.38 -12.14
CA PRO A 64 9.82 11.00 -11.35
C PRO A 64 9.32 12.03 -10.35
N GLU A 65 8.30 12.79 -10.73
CA GLU A 65 7.59 13.71 -9.83
C GLU A 65 6.24 13.12 -9.47
N PRO A 66 5.81 13.22 -8.19
CA PRO A 66 4.41 13.00 -7.88
C PRO A 66 3.64 13.98 -8.76
N PRO A 67 2.50 13.56 -9.35
CA PRO A 67 1.62 14.53 -9.97
C PRO A 67 1.46 15.62 -8.92
N GLN A 68 1.87 16.84 -9.29
CA GLN A 68 1.63 17.99 -8.42
C GLN A 68 0.19 17.84 -7.95
N ARG A 69 -0.03 17.98 -6.65
CA ARG A 69 -1.36 18.22 -6.09
C ARG A 69 -1.85 19.57 -6.64
N ALA A 70 -1.99 19.64 -7.97
CA ALA A 70 -2.88 20.58 -8.56
C ALA A 70 -4.22 20.21 -7.92
N GLU A 71 -4.79 21.09 -7.14
CA GLU A 71 -6.21 21.05 -6.81
C GLU A 71 -6.89 20.94 -8.16
N ARG A 72 -7.21 19.71 -8.54
CA ARG A 72 -7.81 19.45 -9.85
C ARG A 72 -9.19 20.04 -9.74
N ALA A 73 -9.46 21.05 -10.56
CA ALA A 73 -10.76 21.66 -10.63
C ALA A 73 -11.77 20.55 -10.99
N GLY A 74 -12.74 20.32 -10.11
CA GLY A 74 -13.78 19.29 -10.27
C GLY A 74 -14.06 18.53 -8.97
N ASP A 75 -15.25 17.95 -8.90
CA ASP A 75 -15.68 17.18 -7.74
C ASP A 75 -14.88 15.87 -7.61
N PRO A 76 -14.41 15.51 -6.41
CA PRO A 76 -13.66 14.29 -6.19
C PRO A 76 -14.56 13.06 -6.35
N PHE A 77 -14.07 11.99 -7.01
CA PHE A 77 -14.82 10.75 -7.18
C PHE A 77 -14.99 10.01 -5.85
N LEU A 78 -13.94 9.92 -5.04
CA LEU A 78 -13.99 9.40 -3.67
C LEU A 78 -13.71 10.51 -2.65
N PRO A 79 -14.30 10.44 -1.45
CA PRO A 79 -14.17 11.48 -0.43
C PRO A 79 -12.72 11.88 -0.16
N PRO A 80 -12.36 13.17 -0.13
CA PRO A 80 -10.98 13.63 0.09
C PRO A 80 -10.35 13.17 1.41
N GLY A 81 -11.15 13.09 2.48
CA GLY A 81 -10.75 12.56 3.80
C GLY A 81 -11.09 11.10 4.02
N GLY A 82 -11.48 10.36 2.96
CA GLY A 82 -11.96 8.99 3.05
C GLY A 82 -10.87 7.96 3.32
N MET A 83 -11.31 6.77 3.70
CA MET A 83 -10.44 5.64 4.01
C MET A 83 -9.72 5.10 2.78
N ALA A 84 -10.36 5.09 1.61
CA ALA A 84 -9.71 4.71 0.35
C ALA A 84 -8.46 5.57 0.07
N ARG A 85 -8.55 6.89 0.24
CA ARG A 85 -7.39 7.79 0.06
C ARG A 85 -6.32 7.59 1.14
N ARG A 86 -6.72 7.25 2.37
CA ARG A 86 -5.78 6.96 3.45
C ARG A 86 -5.00 5.66 3.19
N VAL A 87 -5.68 4.60 2.77
CA VAL A 87 -5.07 3.30 2.44
C VAL A 87 -4.21 3.41 1.20
N HIS A 88 -4.75 3.94 0.10
CA HIS A 88 -4.05 4.01 -1.18
C HIS A 88 -2.97 5.11 -1.22
N GLY A 89 -2.96 6.03 -0.27
CA GLY A 89 -1.97 7.11 -0.17
C GLY A 89 -0.58 6.67 0.32
N ASP A 90 -0.44 5.48 0.88
CA ASP A 90 0.83 4.96 1.37
C ASP A 90 1.48 4.02 0.33
N LEU A 91 2.29 4.58 -0.55
CA LEU A 91 2.91 3.84 -1.67
C LEU A 91 3.62 2.54 -1.25
N PRO A 92 4.43 2.47 -0.17
CA PRO A 92 5.05 1.21 0.25
C PRO A 92 4.05 0.11 0.55
N SER A 93 2.97 0.41 1.30
CA SER A 93 1.90 -0.56 1.57
C SER A 93 1.15 -0.95 0.30
N MET A 94 0.88 0.00 -0.60
CA MET A 94 0.20 -0.26 -1.88
C MET A 94 0.99 -1.22 -2.78
N VAL A 95 2.32 -1.10 -2.84
CA VAL A 95 3.15 -2.01 -3.63
C VAL A 95 3.09 -3.43 -3.06
N VAL A 96 3.18 -3.57 -1.74
CA VAL A 96 3.07 -4.86 -1.06
C VAL A 96 1.67 -5.45 -1.25
N GLY A 97 0.62 -4.66 -1.02
CA GLY A 97 -0.76 -5.07 -1.20
C GLY A 97 -1.08 -5.44 -2.65
N GLY A 98 -0.56 -4.69 -3.61
CA GLY A 98 -0.72 -4.98 -5.05
C GLY A 98 -0.10 -6.32 -5.45
N LEU A 99 1.09 -6.65 -4.95
CA LEU A 99 1.69 -7.96 -5.21
C LEU A 99 0.88 -9.09 -4.53
N ALA A 100 0.41 -8.89 -3.30
CA ALA A 100 -0.45 -9.86 -2.62
C ALA A 100 -1.78 -10.07 -3.37
N ALA A 101 -2.39 -9.00 -3.87
CA ALA A 101 -3.59 -9.05 -4.71
C ALA A 101 -3.37 -9.85 -5.98
N LEU A 102 -2.27 -9.59 -6.70
CA LEU A 102 -1.94 -10.34 -7.90
C LEU A 102 -1.74 -11.82 -7.62
N LEU A 103 -1.05 -12.18 -6.53
CA LEU A 103 -0.89 -13.58 -6.11
C LEU A 103 -2.25 -14.22 -5.82
N LEU A 104 -3.12 -13.55 -5.08
CA LEU A 104 -4.45 -14.06 -4.74
C LEU A 104 -5.33 -14.22 -6.00
N GLN A 105 -5.28 -13.27 -6.91
CA GLN A 105 -6.04 -13.28 -8.17
C GLN A 105 -5.67 -14.47 -9.07
N THR A 106 -4.42 -14.99 -9.00
CA THR A 106 -4.02 -16.15 -9.81
C THR A 106 -4.83 -17.40 -9.51
N LEU A 107 -5.41 -17.53 -8.32
CA LEU A 107 -6.18 -18.71 -7.91
C LEU A 107 -7.52 -18.87 -8.63
N HIS A 108 -8.08 -17.83 -9.23
CA HIS A 108 -9.35 -17.96 -9.96
C HIS A 108 -9.11 -18.36 -11.42
N PRO A 109 -9.49 -19.58 -11.84
CA PRO A 109 -9.10 -20.13 -13.14
C PRO A 109 -9.60 -19.29 -14.33
N LEU A 110 -10.82 -18.77 -14.25
CA LEU A 110 -11.37 -17.95 -15.35
C LEU A 110 -10.70 -16.57 -15.45
N ALA A 111 -10.40 -15.94 -14.29
CA ALA A 111 -9.65 -14.68 -14.27
C ALA A 111 -8.22 -14.91 -14.80
N MET A 112 -7.58 -16.01 -14.39
CA MET A 112 -6.23 -16.35 -14.85
C MET A 112 -6.18 -16.68 -16.34
N ALA A 113 -7.19 -17.37 -16.89
CA ALA A 113 -7.31 -17.63 -18.30
C ALA A 113 -7.38 -16.31 -19.10
N GLY A 114 -8.21 -15.36 -18.67
CA GLY A 114 -8.28 -14.03 -19.31
C GLY A 114 -6.95 -13.29 -19.28
N VAL A 115 -6.20 -13.39 -18.17
CA VAL A 115 -4.85 -12.81 -18.05
C VAL A 115 -3.85 -13.52 -18.96
N ALA A 116 -3.87 -14.85 -19.02
CA ALA A 116 -2.94 -15.64 -19.84
C ALA A 116 -3.12 -15.40 -21.33
N ASP A 117 -4.38 -15.27 -21.78
CA ASP A 117 -4.71 -15.15 -23.20
C ASP A 117 -4.60 -13.72 -23.73
N HIS A 118 -4.83 -12.70 -22.88
CA HIS A 118 -4.98 -11.30 -23.36
C HIS A 118 -3.98 -10.32 -22.76
N SER A 119 -3.14 -10.72 -21.81
CA SER A 119 -2.24 -9.80 -21.14
C SER A 119 -0.78 -10.05 -21.49
N ASN A 120 -0.09 -9.00 -21.93
CA ASN A 120 1.35 -9.03 -22.20
C ASN A 120 2.19 -8.90 -20.92
N TYR A 121 1.75 -9.56 -19.82
CA TYR A 121 2.44 -9.41 -18.54
C TYR A 121 3.88 -9.94 -18.54
N ARG A 122 4.23 -10.83 -19.48
CA ARG A 122 5.58 -11.38 -19.65
C ARG A 122 6.49 -10.41 -20.39
N GLU A 123 5.98 -9.76 -21.42
CA GLU A 123 6.71 -8.86 -22.32
C GLU A 123 6.80 -7.44 -21.73
N ASP A 124 5.68 -6.94 -21.16
CA ASP A 124 5.59 -5.58 -20.60
C ASP A 124 4.97 -5.57 -19.19
N PRO A 125 5.62 -6.19 -18.19
CA PRO A 125 5.12 -6.23 -16.80
C PRO A 125 5.04 -4.85 -16.16
N ILE A 126 5.99 -3.97 -16.46
CA ILE A 126 6.04 -2.60 -15.92
C ILE A 126 4.93 -1.74 -16.52
N GLY A 127 4.68 -1.85 -17.81
CA GLY A 127 3.56 -1.15 -18.46
C GLY A 127 2.21 -1.60 -17.91
N ARG A 128 2.03 -2.91 -17.67
CA ARG A 128 0.82 -3.43 -17.03
C ARG A 128 0.65 -2.87 -15.59
N LEU A 129 1.69 -2.91 -14.79
CA LEU A 129 1.66 -2.34 -13.44
C LEU A 129 1.32 -0.85 -13.46
N ARG A 130 1.90 -0.10 -14.41
CA ARG A 130 1.61 1.33 -14.58
C ARG A 130 0.14 1.58 -14.94
N ARG A 131 -0.43 0.79 -15.86
CA ARG A 131 -1.86 0.93 -16.25
C ARG A 131 -2.76 0.70 -15.04
N THR A 132 -2.52 -0.35 -14.25
CA THR A 132 -3.26 -0.63 -13.01
C THR A 132 -3.08 0.49 -11.99
N ALA A 133 -1.84 0.95 -11.75
CA ALA A 133 -1.57 2.03 -10.81
C ALA A 133 -2.24 3.36 -11.24
N ASN A 134 -2.28 3.65 -12.53
CA ASN A 134 -2.97 4.84 -13.06
C ASN A 134 -4.48 4.73 -12.86
N PHE A 135 -5.07 3.56 -13.09
CA PHE A 135 -6.49 3.30 -12.83
C PHE A 135 -6.83 3.51 -11.34
N VAL A 136 -6.10 2.86 -10.44
CA VAL A 136 -6.27 3.03 -8.98
C VAL A 136 -6.06 4.49 -8.59
N GLY A 137 -5.06 5.15 -9.15
CA GLY A 137 -4.79 6.57 -8.91
C GLY A 137 -5.93 7.49 -9.36
N ALA A 138 -6.47 7.28 -10.55
CA ALA A 138 -7.57 8.07 -11.10
C ALA A 138 -8.87 7.86 -10.29
N THR A 139 -9.20 6.63 -9.95
CA THR A 139 -10.41 6.32 -9.18
C THR A 139 -10.32 6.71 -7.71
N THR A 140 -9.11 6.78 -7.12
CA THR A 140 -8.93 7.17 -5.73
C THR A 140 -8.76 8.69 -5.55
N PHE A 141 -7.91 9.31 -6.36
CA PHE A 141 -7.48 10.71 -6.18
C PHE A 141 -7.99 11.66 -7.25
N GLY A 142 -8.60 11.13 -8.30
CA GLY A 142 -9.10 11.91 -9.43
C GLY A 142 -10.44 12.59 -9.15
N THR A 143 -10.84 13.43 -10.11
CA THR A 143 -12.20 13.96 -10.18
C THR A 143 -13.17 12.92 -10.71
N VAL A 144 -14.48 13.16 -10.59
CA VAL A 144 -15.54 12.33 -11.17
C VAL A 144 -15.27 12.09 -12.66
N GLU A 145 -14.91 13.13 -13.41
CA GLU A 145 -14.62 13.03 -14.84
C GLU A 145 -13.44 12.09 -15.14
N GLN A 146 -12.32 12.26 -14.42
CA GLN A 146 -11.12 11.44 -14.60
C GLN A 146 -11.35 9.98 -14.22
N ALA A 147 -12.09 9.74 -13.13
CA ALA A 147 -12.43 8.38 -12.70
C ALA A 147 -13.37 7.71 -13.72
N THR A 148 -14.40 8.44 -14.18
CA THR A 148 -15.33 7.95 -15.21
C THR A 148 -14.60 7.57 -16.48
N GLN A 149 -13.73 8.44 -17.00
CA GLN A 149 -12.92 8.15 -18.19
C GLN A 149 -12.05 6.90 -18.01
N ALA A 150 -11.40 6.74 -16.85
CA ALA A 150 -10.59 5.56 -16.55
C ALA A 150 -11.44 4.29 -16.49
N ILE A 151 -12.62 4.36 -15.87
CA ILE A 151 -13.58 3.25 -15.78
C ILE A 151 -14.09 2.84 -17.16
N GLU A 152 -14.47 3.80 -18.01
CA GLU A 152 -14.94 3.55 -19.36
C GLU A 152 -13.85 2.88 -20.21
N SER A 153 -12.61 3.36 -20.13
CA SER A 153 -11.47 2.76 -20.83
C SER A 153 -11.25 1.29 -20.44
N VAL A 154 -11.38 0.97 -19.13
CA VAL A 154 -11.26 -0.42 -18.65
C VAL A 154 -12.45 -1.25 -19.09
N ARG A 155 -13.67 -0.72 -19.05
CA ARG A 155 -14.88 -1.42 -19.53
C ARG A 155 -14.78 -1.76 -21.01
N GLU A 156 -14.29 -0.84 -21.84
CA GLU A 156 -14.07 -1.06 -23.27
C GLU A 156 -13.09 -2.23 -23.50
N VAL A 157 -11.94 -2.23 -22.84
CA VAL A 157 -10.98 -3.34 -22.92
C VAL A 157 -11.63 -4.65 -22.47
N HIS A 158 -12.38 -4.67 -21.38
CA HIS A 158 -13.02 -5.87 -20.82
C HIS A 158 -14.08 -6.47 -21.77
N GLN A 159 -14.72 -5.68 -22.62
CA GLN A 159 -15.65 -6.19 -23.63
C GLN A 159 -14.96 -7.11 -24.65
N HIS A 160 -13.67 -6.92 -24.90
CA HIS A 160 -12.89 -7.70 -25.86
C HIS A 160 -12.17 -8.89 -25.22
N VAL A 161 -12.03 -8.93 -23.89
CA VAL A 161 -11.37 -10.00 -23.14
C VAL A 161 -12.37 -11.11 -22.84
N ARG A 162 -12.45 -12.11 -23.70
CA ARG A 162 -13.32 -13.28 -23.58
C ARG A 162 -12.72 -14.50 -24.28
N GLY A 163 -13.06 -15.69 -23.80
CA GLY A 163 -12.55 -16.93 -24.38
C GLY A 163 -13.04 -18.17 -23.65
N ARG A 164 -12.22 -19.23 -23.71
CA ARG A 164 -12.42 -20.47 -22.95
C ARG A 164 -11.19 -20.78 -22.12
N ALA A 165 -11.43 -21.09 -20.85
CA ALA A 165 -10.39 -21.59 -19.95
C ALA A 165 -9.98 -23.01 -20.35
N PRO A 166 -8.80 -23.50 -19.89
CA PRO A 166 -8.33 -24.86 -20.17
C PRO A 166 -9.30 -25.96 -19.73
N ASP A 167 -10.15 -25.72 -18.75
CA ASP A 167 -11.21 -26.61 -18.26
C ASP A 167 -12.49 -26.58 -19.14
N GLY A 168 -12.49 -25.81 -20.22
CA GLY A 168 -13.59 -25.69 -21.17
C GLY A 168 -14.65 -24.63 -20.79
N ARG A 169 -14.63 -24.07 -19.59
CA ARG A 169 -15.57 -23.01 -19.18
C ARG A 169 -15.31 -21.72 -19.98
N ARG A 170 -16.38 -21.00 -20.31
CA ARG A 170 -16.28 -19.67 -20.93
C ARG A 170 -15.91 -18.64 -19.88
N TYR A 171 -15.10 -17.66 -20.26
CA TYR A 171 -14.82 -16.47 -19.44
C TYR A 171 -15.07 -15.18 -20.23
N ALA A 172 -15.40 -14.13 -19.52
CA ALA A 172 -15.42 -12.75 -20.00
C ALA A 172 -14.94 -11.83 -18.86
N ALA A 173 -14.01 -10.91 -19.15
CA ALA A 173 -13.55 -9.97 -18.13
C ALA A 173 -14.64 -8.98 -17.67
N SER A 174 -15.72 -8.85 -18.43
CA SER A 174 -16.93 -8.10 -18.08
C SER A 174 -17.93 -8.91 -17.23
N ASP A 175 -17.63 -10.17 -16.88
CA ASP A 175 -18.47 -10.97 -16.01
C ASP A 175 -18.56 -10.34 -14.61
N PRO A 176 -19.76 -10.04 -14.09
CA PRO A 176 -19.94 -9.40 -12.79
C PRO A 176 -19.29 -10.15 -11.62
N GLU A 177 -19.27 -11.49 -11.62
CA GLU A 177 -18.65 -12.28 -10.55
C GLU A 177 -17.12 -12.20 -10.63
N LEU A 178 -16.54 -12.21 -11.85
CA LEU A 178 -15.10 -12.01 -12.02
C LEU A 178 -14.66 -10.59 -11.62
N LEU A 179 -15.48 -9.58 -11.93
CA LEU A 179 -15.23 -8.21 -11.48
C LEU A 179 -15.25 -8.11 -9.96
N THR A 180 -16.22 -8.78 -9.30
CA THR A 180 -16.29 -8.86 -7.83
C THR A 180 -15.04 -9.56 -7.27
N TRP A 181 -14.64 -10.71 -7.82
CA TRP A 181 -13.46 -11.43 -7.38
C TRP A 181 -12.18 -10.58 -7.42
N VAL A 182 -11.91 -9.97 -8.58
CA VAL A 182 -10.71 -9.16 -8.79
C VAL A 182 -10.71 -7.98 -7.81
N HIS A 183 -11.84 -7.30 -7.66
CA HIS A 183 -12.00 -6.19 -6.73
C HIS A 183 -11.76 -6.61 -5.28
N VAL A 184 -12.44 -7.66 -4.81
CA VAL A 184 -12.30 -8.11 -3.40
C VAL A 184 -10.87 -8.57 -3.11
N ALA A 185 -10.24 -9.32 -4.02
CA ALA A 185 -8.84 -9.71 -3.88
C ALA A 185 -7.90 -8.49 -3.80
N GLU A 186 -8.19 -7.45 -4.57
CA GLU A 186 -7.41 -6.21 -4.60
C GLU A 186 -7.57 -5.40 -3.31
N VAL A 187 -8.80 -5.01 -2.98
CA VAL A 187 -9.05 -4.11 -1.85
C VAL A 187 -8.76 -4.76 -0.50
N SER A 188 -9.03 -6.06 -0.34
CA SER A 188 -8.66 -6.78 0.88
C SER A 188 -7.15 -6.87 1.07
N SER A 189 -6.38 -7.04 -0.01
CA SER A 189 -4.91 -7.06 0.03
C SER A 189 -4.33 -5.67 0.34
N PHE A 190 -4.91 -4.60 -0.22
CA PHE A 190 -4.49 -3.23 0.10
C PHE A 190 -4.77 -2.89 1.56
N LEU A 191 -5.95 -3.25 2.07
CA LEU A 191 -6.29 -3.05 3.48
C LEU A 191 -5.34 -3.83 4.39
N ALA A 192 -5.12 -5.11 4.13
CA ALA A 192 -4.20 -5.95 4.91
C ALA A 192 -2.77 -5.40 4.94
N ALA A 193 -2.29 -4.88 3.79
CA ALA A 193 -0.98 -4.22 3.71
C ALA A 193 -0.94 -2.92 4.51
N ALA A 194 -1.98 -2.09 4.44
CA ALA A 194 -2.08 -0.85 5.19
C ALA A 194 -2.16 -1.10 6.71
N GLU A 195 -2.89 -2.12 7.16
CA GLU A 195 -2.96 -2.52 8.56
C GLU A 195 -1.64 -3.05 9.09
N ARG A 196 -0.93 -3.85 8.28
CA ARG A 196 0.28 -4.53 8.69
C ARG A 196 1.50 -3.62 8.62
N TYR A 197 1.60 -2.78 7.60
CA TYR A 197 2.79 -2.00 7.24
C TYR A 197 2.56 -0.50 7.13
N GLY A 198 1.32 -0.04 7.19
CA GLY A 198 0.95 1.37 7.07
C GLY A 198 1.44 2.25 8.23
N PRO A 199 1.40 3.57 8.08
CA PRO A 199 1.92 4.51 9.05
C PRO A 199 1.01 4.69 10.28
N SER A 200 -0.25 4.26 10.18
CA SER A 200 -1.25 4.46 11.23
C SER A 200 -2.16 3.23 11.37
N ARG A 201 -2.62 3.01 12.61
CA ARG A 201 -3.55 1.93 12.91
C ARG A 201 -4.91 2.20 12.26
N ILE A 202 -5.52 1.17 11.70
CA ILE A 202 -6.89 1.17 11.16
C ILE A 202 -7.82 0.52 12.19
N ARG A 203 -8.93 1.18 12.51
CA ARG A 203 -9.93 0.67 13.46
C ARG A 203 -10.94 -0.24 12.75
N PRO A 204 -11.69 -1.10 13.47
CA PRO A 204 -12.69 -1.96 12.85
C PRO A 204 -13.73 -1.22 12.01
N ASP A 205 -14.27 -0.11 12.52
CA ASP A 205 -15.24 0.74 11.81
C ASP A 205 -14.66 1.40 10.54
N GLU A 206 -13.36 1.65 10.52
CA GLU A 206 -12.65 2.20 9.36
C GLU A 206 -12.43 1.17 8.25
N ARG A 207 -12.44 -0.15 8.58
CA ARG A 207 -12.38 -1.23 7.58
C ARG A 207 -13.64 -1.25 6.72
N ASP A 208 -14.80 -1.25 7.36
CA ASP A 208 -16.08 -1.28 6.65
C ASP A 208 -16.24 -0.01 5.80
N ARG A 209 -15.91 1.15 6.35
CA ARG A 209 -15.87 2.38 5.56
C ARG A 209 -14.97 2.28 4.33
N TYR A 210 -13.82 1.64 4.43
CA TYR A 210 -12.93 1.43 3.30
C TYR A 210 -13.59 0.57 2.21
N PHE A 211 -14.24 -0.54 2.57
CA PHE A 211 -14.95 -1.39 1.61
C PHE A 211 -16.14 -0.66 0.99
N GLN A 212 -16.92 0.09 1.76
CA GLN A 212 -18.02 0.92 1.25
C GLN A 212 -17.54 1.94 0.22
N GLU A 213 -16.48 2.66 0.53
CA GLU A 213 -15.92 3.67 -0.37
C GLU A 213 -15.39 3.06 -1.67
N THR A 214 -14.73 1.90 -1.61
CA THR A 214 -14.14 1.26 -2.80
C THR A 214 -15.15 0.48 -3.63
N ALA A 215 -16.26 0.03 -3.05
CA ALA A 215 -17.32 -0.71 -3.75
C ALA A 215 -17.90 0.07 -4.94
N VAL A 216 -17.91 1.40 -4.88
CA VAL A 216 -18.37 2.28 -5.97
C VAL A 216 -17.58 2.02 -7.25
N VAL A 217 -16.26 1.78 -7.17
CA VAL A 217 -15.41 1.51 -8.31
C VAL A 217 -15.80 0.22 -9.02
N ALA A 218 -15.99 -0.87 -8.26
CA ALA A 218 -16.37 -2.16 -8.82
C ALA A 218 -17.77 -2.14 -9.46
N ARG A 219 -18.73 -1.46 -8.82
CA ARG A 219 -20.08 -1.27 -9.38
C ARG A 219 -20.04 -0.46 -10.67
N SER A 220 -19.22 0.58 -10.73
CA SER A 220 -19.04 1.36 -11.95
C SER A 220 -18.40 0.55 -13.09
N LEU A 221 -17.60 -0.47 -12.78
CA LEU A 221 -17.08 -1.43 -13.76
C LEU A 221 -18.12 -2.46 -14.22
N GLY A 222 -19.20 -2.69 -13.46
CA GLY A 222 -20.27 -3.62 -13.79
C GLY A 222 -20.46 -4.78 -12.79
N ALA A 223 -19.77 -4.79 -11.66
CA ALA A 223 -20.04 -5.75 -10.58
C ALA A 223 -21.46 -5.55 -10.02
N ARG A 224 -22.23 -6.63 -9.88
CA ARG A 224 -23.62 -6.56 -9.43
C ARG A 224 -23.73 -6.51 -7.91
N TRP A 225 -22.93 -7.29 -7.24
CA TRP A 225 -22.84 -7.34 -5.79
C TRP A 225 -21.37 -7.19 -5.36
N VAL A 226 -21.12 -6.36 -4.37
CA VAL A 226 -19.78 -6.09 -3.85
C VAL A 226 -19.89 -6.06 -2.32
N PRO A 227 -19.07 -6.81 -1.57
CA PRO A 227 -19.06 -6.77 -0.12
C PRO A 227 -18.58 -5.39 0.38
N GLU A 228 -19.28 -4.87 1.39
CA GLU A 228 -19.05 -3.55 1.98
C GLU A 228 -18.60 -3.58 3.43
N THR A 229 -18.56 -4.78 4.02
CA THR A 229 -18.11 -4.98 5.40
C THR A 229 -17.05 -6.08 5.46
N MET A 230 -16.26 -6.10 6.53
CA MET A 230 -15.27 -7.16 6.74
C MET A 230 -15.91 -8.54 6.81
N ASP A 231 -17.06 -8.64 7.48
CA ASP A 231 -17.81 -9.90 7.61
C ASP A 231 -18.31 -10.40 6.25
N GLU A 232 -18.78 -9.51 5.39
CA GLU A 232 -19.20 -9.84 4.02
C GLU A 232 -18.00 -10.28 3.15
N VAL A 233 -16.85 -9.65 3.30
CA VAL A 233 -15.61 -10.06 2.62
C VAL A 233 -15.19 -11.46 3.06
N GLU A 234 -15.23 -11.75 4.36
CA GLU A 234 -14.90 -13.08 4.87
C GLU A 234 -15.92 -14.13 4.38
N ALA A 235 -17.21 -13.80 4.39
CA ALA A 235 -18.25 -14.67 3.85
C ALA A 235 -18.05 -14.91 2.34
N TYR A 236 -17.70 -13.88 1.58
CA TYR A 236 -17.38 -13.99 0.17
C TYR A 236 -16.20 -14.92 -0.09
N PHE A 237 -15.10 -14.75 0.64
CA PHE A 237 -13.96 -15.66 0.50
C PHE A 237 -14.30 -17.11 0.84
N LYS A 238 -15.15 -17.37 1.87
CA LYS A 238 -15.61 -18.71 2.17
C LYS A 238 -16.44 -19.31 1.02
N ARG A 239 -17.31 -18.51 0.42
CA ARG A 239 -18.20 -18.93 -0.69
C ARG A 239 -17.42 -19.25 -1.97
N ILE A 240 -16.43 -18.42 -2.34
CA ILE A 240 -15.72 -18.55 -3.61
C ILE A 240 -14.65 -19.64 -3.60
N ARG A 241 -14.15 -20.06 -2.42
CA ARG A 241 -13.08 -21.07 -2.30
C ARG A 241 -13.24 -22.32 -3.16
N PRO A 242 -14.42 -22.96 -3.29
CA PRO A 242 -14.57 -24.14 -4.12
C PRO A 242 -14.26 -23.92 -5.61
N GLU A 243 -14.27 -22.67 -6.07
CA GLU A 243 -13.96 -22.31 -7.46
C GLU A 243 -12.47 -22.02 -7.67
N LEU A 244 -11.74 -21.80 -6.56
CA LEU A 244 -10.33 -21.41 -6.61
C LEU A 244 -9.42 -22.63 -6.63
N HIS A 245 -8.43 -22.63 -7.50
CA HIS A 245 -7.42 -23.68 -7.54
C HIS A 245 -6.12 -23.23 -8.21
N ASP A 246 -5.03 -23.89 -7.89
CA ASP A 246 -3.69 -23.62 -8.41
C ASP A 246 -3.44 -24.40 -9.72
N GLY A 247 -4.03 -23.93 -10.81
CA GLY A 247 -3.84 -24.51 -12.14
C GLY A 247 -2.49 -24.15 -12.78
N PRO A 248 -2.14 -24.77 -13.94
CA PRO A 248 -0.85 -24.54 -14.61
C PRO A 248 -0.57 -23.07 -14.94
N GLN A 249 -1.57 -22.32 -15.40
CA GLN A 249 -1.44 -20.88 -15.70
C GLN A 249 -1.21 -20.06 -14.42
N ALA A 250 -1.84 -20.43 -13.30
CA ALA A 250 -1.63 -19.80 -11.99
C ALA A 250 -0.20 -20.04 -11.49
N ILE A 251 0.29 -21.28 -11.58
CA ILE A 251 1.66 -21.65 -11.20
C ILE A 251 2.69 -20.86 -12.01
N GLU A 252 2.49 -20.72 -13.33
CA GLU A 252 3.39 -19.97 -14.18
C GLU A 252 3.41 -18.49 -13.84
N ALA A 253 2.22 -17.87 -13.73
CA ALA A 253 2.09 -16.45 -13.36
C ALA A 253 2.70 -16.19 -11.98
N ARG A 254 2.45 -17.05 -11.01
CA ARG A 254 3.05 -16.96 -9.68
C ARG A 254 4.57 -17.06 -9.70
N LYS A 255 5.14 -18.00 -10.45
CA LYS A 255 6.60 -18.11 -10.63
C LYS A 255 7.16 -16.81 -11.22
N PHE A 256 6.49 -16.21 -12.17
CA PHE A 256 6.86 -14.92 -12.74
C PHE A 256 6.80 -13.81 -11.68
N LEU A 257 5.70 -13.69 -10.95
CA LEU A 257 5.52 -12.71 -9.89
C LEU A 257 6.58 -12.85 -8.77
N LEU A 258 6.92 -14.07 -8.35
CA LEU A 258 7.90 -14.29 -7.29
C LEU A 258 9.34 -14.04 -7.74
N ARG A 259 9.67 -14.29 -9.01
CA ARG A 259 11.00 -13.99 -9.57
C ARG A 259 11.23 -12.48 -9.77
N GLY A 260 10.18 -11.76 -10.16
CA GLY A 260 10.22 -10.33 -10.44
C GLY A 260 11.01 -9.95 -11.68
N VAL A 261 11.05 -8.64 -11.93
CA VAL A 261 11.74 -8.01 -13.07
C VAL A 261 12.96 -7.19 -12.64
N ALA A 262 13.65 -7.65 -11.57
CA ALA A 262 14.83 -6.96 -11.05
C ALA A 262 15.92 -6.86 -12.12
N ARG A 263 16.41 -5.64 -12.38
CA ARG A 263 17.45 -5.33 -13.37
C ARG A 263 18.86 -5.21 -12.79
N SER A 264 18.93 -5.09 -11.46
CA SER A 264 20.19 -4.96 -10.71
C SER A 264 20.16 -5.78 -9.43
N PRO A 265 21.30 -6.11 -8.80
CA PRO A 265 21.32 -6.78 -7.50
C PRO A 265 20.58 -5.98 -6.41
N SER A 266 20.67 -4.66 -6.41
CA SER A 266 19.94 -3.80 -5.47
C SER A 266 18.42 -3.87 -5.66
N ASP A 267 17.95 -3.86 -6.94
CA ASP A 267 16.52 -4.03 -7.23
C ASP A 267 16.02 -5.39 -6.74
N ARG A 268 16.87 -6.43 -6.86
CA ARG A 268 16.53 -7.78 -6.40
C ARG A 268 16.35 -7.85 -4.90
N VAL A 269 17.23 -7.21 -4.11
CA VAL A 269 17.09 -7.16 -2.64
C VAL A 269 15.79 -6.46 -2.25
N VAL A 270 15.49 -5.32 -2.88
CA VAL A 270 14.23 -4.59 -2.66
C VAL A 270 13.02 -5.45 -3.02
N TYR A 271 13.08 -6.12 -4.16
CA TYR A 271 11.97 -6.97 -4.63
C TYR A 271 11.72 -8.18 -3.73
N VAL A 272 12.77 -8.84 -3.26
CA VAL A 272 12.67 -9.95 -2.30
C VAL A 272 12.00 -9.49 -1.00
N GLY A 273 12.32 -8.30 -0.51
CA GLY A 273 11.64 -7.70 0.65
C GLY A 273 10.15 -7.47 0.41
N ILE A 274 9.78 -6.97 -0.79
CA ILE A 274 8.37 -6.80 -1.19
C ILE A 274 7.65 -8.15 -1.27
N VAL A 275 8.27 -9.16 -1.88
CA VAL A 275 7.70 -10.52 -1.98
C VAL A 275 7.46 -11.12 -0.60
N ALA A 276 8.44 -11.06 0.29
CA ALA A 276 8.29 -11.57 1.65
C ALA A 276 7.16 -10.86 2.41
N ALA A 277 7.09 -9.54 2.30
CA ALA A 277 6.02 -8.75 2.90
C ALA A 277 4.64 -9.11 2.31
N ALA A 278 4.54 -9.28 0.99
CA ALA A 278 3.29 -9.65 0.32
C ALA A 278 2.82 -11.04 0.73
N LEU A 279 3.71 -12.03 0.75
CA LEU A 279 3.37 -13.38 1.18
C LEU A 279 2.88 -13.43 2.63
N ALA A 280 3.43 -12.61 3.53
CA ALA A 280 3.02 -12.57 4.93
C ALA A 280 1.60 -12.01 5.16
N ILE A 281 1.01 -11.32 4.19
CA ILE A 281 -0.37 -10.82 4.26
C ILE A 281 -1.36 -11.60 3.38
N VAL A 282 -0.89 -12.46 2.46
CA VAL A 282 -1.77 -13.39 1.74
C VAL A 282 -2.46 -14.31 2.74
N PRO A 283 -3.81 -14.49 2.66
CA PRO A 283 -4.55 -15.36 3.56
C PRO A 283 -3.96 -16.79 3.60
N ARG A 284 -3.93 -17.41 4.79
CA ARG A 284 -3.32 -18.74 4.96
C ARG A 284 -3.93 -19.79 4.02
N TRP A 285 -5.26 -19.81 3.93
CA TRP A 285 -5.95 -20.73 3.04
C TRP A 285 -5.51 -20.60 1.57
N ALA A 286 -5.20 -19.36 1.12
CA ALA A 286 -4.71 -19.12 -0.24
C ALA A 286 -3.25 -19.56 -0.40
N ARG A 287 -2.42 -19.39 0.63
CA ARG A 287 -1.03 -19.90 0.63
C ARG A 287 -0.99 -21.42 0.63
N ASP A 288 -1.89 -22.05 1.40
CA ASP A 288 -2.03 -23.51 1.42
C ASP A 288 -2.44 -24.04 0.03
N GLU A 289 -3.39 -23.38 -0.64
CA GLU A 289 -3.79 -23.71 -2.02
C GLU A 289 -2.63 -23.53 -3.02
N MET A 290 -1.79 -22.51 -2.84
CA MET A 290 -0.61 -22.27 -3.68
C MET A 290 0.56 -23.20 -3.37
N GLY A 291 0.48 -24.06 -2.34
CA GLY A 291 1.59 -24.86 -1.86
C GLY A 291 2.75 -24.03 -1.27
N ILE A 292 2.46 -22.84 -0.79
CA ILE A 292 3.48 -21.96 -0.18
C ILE A 292 3.48 -22.16 1.34
N PRO A 293 4.55 -22.69 1.95
CA PRO A 293 4.62 -22.86 3.40
C PRO A 293 4.36 -21.57 4.17
N ALA A 294 3.53 -21.65 5.20
CA ALA A 294 3.17 -20.51 6.04
C ALA A 294 3.41 -20.78 7.52
N PRO A 295 4.69 -20.96 7.98
CA PRO A 295 4.94 -21.14 9.40
C PRO A 295 4.62 -19.81 10.14
N PRO A 296 3.54 -19.77 10.95
CA PRO A 296 3.07 -18.49 11.56
C PRO A 296 4.11 -17.85 12.45
N LEU A 297 4.95 -18.66 13.07
CA LEU A 297 6.00 -18.20 13.97
C LEU A 297 7.07 -17.41 13.19
N MET A 298 7.53 -17.93 12.05
CA MET A 298 8.52 -17.24 11.22
C MET A 298 7.97 -15.96 10.62
N ASP A 299 6.72 -15.96 10.14
CA ASP A 299 6.08 -14.78 9.57
C ASP A 299 6.02 -13.66 10.62
N ASN A 300 5.54 -13.94 11.83
CA ASN A 300 5.34 -12.93 12.86
C ASN A 300 6.65 -12.46 13.54
N ILE A 301 7.63 -13.34 13.70
CA ILE A 301 8.87 -13.01 14.44
C ILE A 301 9.93 -12.42 13.50
N MET A 302 10.03 -12.87 12.27
CA MET A 302 11.11 -12.45 11.36
C MET A 302 10.60 -11.60 10.19
N VAL A 303 9.62 -12.10 9.43
CA VAL A 303 9.21 -11.46 8.18
C VAL A 303 8.50 -10.13 8.45
N VAL A 304 7.57 -10.09 9.37
CA VAL A 304 6.76 -8.89 9.63
C VAL A 304 7.56 -7.73 10.24
N PRO A 305 8.42 -7.91 11.26
CA PRO A 305 9.28 -6.85 11.76
C PRO A 305 10.23 -6.30 10.67
N PHE A 306 10.83 -7.22 9.89
CA PHE A 306 11.67 -6.82 8.76
C PHE A 306 10.88 -6.02 7.72
N ALA A 307 9.71 -6.50 7.29
CA ALA A 307 8.86 -5.83 6.32
C ALA A 307 8.37 -4.46 6.81
N ARG A 308 8.05 -4.32 8.11
CA ARG A 308 7.72 -3.02 8.71
C ARG A 308 8.88 -2.04 8.66
N ALA A 309 10.08 -2.48 9.03
CA ALA A 309 11.29 -1.67 8.95
C ALA A 309 11.59 -1.29 7.49
N PHE A 310 11.47 -2.22 6.56
CA PHE A 310 11.66 -2.02 5.14
C PHE A 310 10.65 -1.01 4.57
N CYS A 311 9.34 -1.17 4.82
CA CYS A 311 8.33 -0.20 4.41
C CYS A 311 8.55 1.18 5.07
N GLY A 312 9.01 1.21 6.32
CA GLY A 312 9.41 2.43 7.01
C GLY A 312 10.57 3.14 6.31
N ALA A 313 11.60 2.40 5.93
CA ALA A 313 12.75 2.91 5.19
C ALA A 313 12.35 3.41 3.79
N LEU A 314 11.52 2.67 3.06
CA LEU A 314 10.98 3.12 1.77
C LEU A 314 10.16 4.41 1.93
N ARG A 315 9.31 4.48 2.94
CA ARG A 315 8.52 5.68 3.24
C ARG A 315 9.41 6.88 3.57
N TRP A 316 10.47 6.67 4.33
CA TRP A 316 11.44 7.71 4.61
C TRP A 316 12.17 8.18 3.34
N THR A 317 12.58 7.27 2.45
CA THR A 317 13.26 7.65 1.20
C THR A 317 12.35 8.35 0.20
N LEU A 318 11.03 8.04 0.21
CA LEU A 318 10.05 8.59 -0.72
C LEU A 318 9.46 9.93 -0.26
N ARG A 319 9.66 10.33 0.99
CA ARG A 319 9.28 11.68 1.44
C ARG A 319 10.07 12.74 0.69
N PRO A 320 9.41 13.86 0.31
CA PRO A 320 10.06 14.98 -0.37
C PRO A 320 11.21 15.58 0.44
#